data_683e9018ca672aef2260c8f53177bd75
#
_entry.id   683e9018ca672aef2260c8f53177bd75
#
_cell.length_a   1.000
_cell.length_b   1.000
_cell.length_c   1.000
_cell.angle_alpha   90.00
_cell.angle_beta   90.00
_cell.angle_gamma   90.00
#
_symmetry.space_group_name_H-M   'P 1'
#
loop_
_entity.id
_entity.type
_entity.pdbx_description
1 polymer ?
#
loop_
_entity_poly.entity_id
_entity_poly.type
_entity_poly.pdbx_seq_one_letter_code
_entity_poly.pdbx_strand_id
1 'polypeptide(L)'
;MGLLAAATFVEQAYGTDFVERNIYHTCWFCCLWGVIAAIALVALIRRALWRRFPILLFHGSLLVILVGAMITFTGSKKGYVHLLPGVTAGSFQESESGREADLPFTIQLDSFRIAYYPGTEAPADYISYITYSLPGQKDVLSHEQISMNRIF
;
A
#
# COMPACT_ATOMS: atom_id res chain seq x y z
N MET A 1 13.52 -8.58 -15.76
CA MET A 1 12.69 -7.66 -16.57
C MET A 1 11.56 -8.38 -17.29
N GLY A 2 11.79 -9.45 -18.07
CA GLY A 2 10.71 -10.16 -18.80
C GLY A 2 9.58 -10.68 -17.93
N LEU A 3 9.87 -11.15 -16.73
CA LEU A 3 8.86 -11.65 -15.80
C LEU A 3 7.91 -10.55 -15.31
N LEU A 4 8.41 -9.35 -15.01
CA LEU A 4 7.58 -8.22 -14.60
C LEU A 4 6.71 -7.72 -15.76
N ALA A 5 7.24 -7.72 -16.99
CA ALA A 5 6.45 -7.40 -18.17
C ALA A 5 5.34 -8.44 -18.40
N ALA A 6 5.63 -9.74 -18.26
CA ALA A 6 4.61 -10.78 -18.33
C ALA A 6 3.53 -10.63 -17.25
N ALA A 7 3.94 -10.29 -16.02
CA ALA A 7 3.01 -10.02 -14.91
C ALA A 7 2.04 -8.87 -15.24
N THR A 8 2.50 -7.80 -15.90
CA THR A 8 1.64 -6.69 -16.32
C THR A 8 0.57 -7.12 -17.32
N PHE A 9 0.90 -8.00 -18.27
CA PHE A 9 -0.12 -8.55 -19.19
C PHE A 9 -1.14 -9.43 -18.47
N VAL A 10 -0.69 -10.22 -17.49
CA VAL A 10 -1.60 -11.03 -16.66
C VAL A 10 -2.49 -10.12 -15.81
N GLU A 11 -1.95 -9.03 -15.27
CA GLU A 11 -2.70 -8.03 -14.51
C GLU A 11 -3.80 -7.38 -15.33
N GLN A 12 -3.51 -7.06 -16.60
CA GLN A 12 -4.50 -6.50 -17.52
C GLN A 12 -5.65 -7.48 -17.81
N ALA A 13 -5.35 -8.79 -17.83
CA ALA A 13 -6.35 -9.82 -18.15
C ALA A 13 -7.17 -10.29 -16.93
N TYR A 14 -6.55 -10.38 -15.75
CA TYR A 14 -7.14 -10.99 -14.55
C TYR A 14 -7.28 -10.05 -13.36
N GLY A 15 -6.83 -8.82 -13.48
CA GLY A 15 -6.88 -7.80 -12.42
C GLY A 15 -5.69 -7.85 -11.45
N THR A 16 -5.53 -6.75 -10.72
CA THR A 16 -4.40 -6.52 -9.81
C THR A 16 -4.40 -7.52 -8.64
N ASP A 17 -5.56 -7.79 -8.05
CA ASP A 17 -5.69 -8.71 -6.90
C ASP A 17 -5.21 -10.13 -7.23
N PHE A 18 -5.48 -10.60 -8.46
CA PHE A 18 -5.03 -11.90 -8.92
C PHE A 18 -3.50 -11.98 -9.01
N VAL A 19 -2.86 -10.98 -9.60
CA VAL A 19 -1.41 -10.92 -9.78
C VAL A 19 -0.71 -10.73 -8.43
N GLU A 20 -1.25 -9.90 -7.57
CA GLU A 20 -0.73 -9.68 -6.24
C GLU A 20 -0.69 -10.99 -5.45
N ARG A 21 -1.78 -11.74 -5.41
CA ARG A 21 -1.89 -13.00 -4.68
C ARG A 21 -1.06 -14.14 -5.29
N ASN A 22 -1.05 -14.28 -6.62
CA ASN A 22 -0.47 -15.44 -7.30
C ASN A 22 0.95 -15.25 -7.80
N ILE A 23 1.44 -14.01 -7.89
CA ILE A 23 2.79 -13.69 -8.37
C ILE A 23 3.58 -12.98 -7.28
N TYR A 24 3.14 -11.81 -6.83
CA TYR A 24 3.94 -10.96 -5.96
C TYR A 24 4.01 -11.47 -4.52
N HIS A 25 2.95 -12.05 -3.97
CA HIS A 25 2.93 -12.63 -2.63
C HIS A 25 3.38 -14.10 -2.55
N THR A 26 4.01 -14.60 -3.62
CA THR A 26 4.51 -15.98 -3.63
C THR A 26 5.94 -16.08 -3.10
N CYS A 27 6.22 -17.19 -2.41
CA CYS A 27 7.54 -17.45 -1.82
C CYS A 27 8.67 -17.42 -2.88
N TRP A 28 8.40 -17.94 -4.09
CA TRP A 28 9.41 -17.94 -5.16
C TRP A 28 9.80 -16.52 -5.61
N PHE A 29 8.84 -15.59 -5.65
CA PHE A 29 9.10 -14.20 -6.01
C PHE A 29 9.95 -13.50 -4.93
N CYS A 30 9.64 -13.74 -3.66
CA CYS A 30 10.46 -13.25 -2.53
C CYS A 30 11.88 -13.84 -2.57
N CYS A 31 12.02 -15.14 -2.85
CA CYS A 31 13.32 -15.79 -3.01
C CYS A 31 14.12 -15.18 -4.17
N LEU A 32 13.50 -14.88 -5.30
CA LEU A 32 14.15 -14.22 -6.44
C LEU A 32 14.77 -12.87 -6.02
N TRP A 33 14.02 -12.05 -5.30
CA TRP A 33 14.52 -10.77 -4.79
C TRP A 33 15.61 -10.94 -3.75
N GLY A 34 15.49 -11.95 -2.88
CA GLY A 34 16.54 -12.32 -1.91
C GLY A 34 17.83 -12.71 -2.60
N VAL A 35 17.77 -13.48 -3.69
CA VAL A 35 18.95 -13.86 -4.48
C VAL A 35 19.58 -12.64 -5.14
N ILE A 36 18.80 -11.74 -5.71
CA ILE A 36 19.30 -10.50 -6.32
C ILE A 36 20.01 -9.64 -5.26
N ALA A 37 19.41 -9.48 -4.08
CA ALA A 37 20.01 -8.75 -2.97
C ALA A 37 21.34 -9.39 -2.51
N ALA A 38 21.37 -10.72 -2.39
CA ALA A 38 22.59 -11.46 -2.01
C ALA A 38 23.70 -11.29 -3.06
N ILE A 39 23.39 -11.39 -4.35
CA ILE A 39 24.37 -11.17 -5.43
C ILE A 39 24.91 -9.74 -5.38
N ALA A 40 24.05 -8.73 -5.18
CA ALA A 40 24.44 -7.34 -5.08
C ALA A 40 25.37 -7.11 -3.87
N LEU A 41 25.06 -7.70 -2.72
CA LEU A 41 25.88 -7.63 -1.52
C LEU A 41 27.24 -8.29 -1.71
N VAL A 42 27.27 -9.50 -2.27
CA VAL A 42 28.51 -10.25 -2.56
C VAL A 42 29.38 -9.47 -3.55
N ALA A 43 28.79 -8.89 -4.59
CA ALA A 43 29.53 -8.07 -5.56
C ALA A 43 30.13 -6.82 -4.89
N LEU A 44 29.37 -6.16 -4.02
CA LEU A 44 29.83 -4.99 -3.27
C LEU A 44 31.07 -5.32 -2.40
N ILE A 45 31.04 -6.47 -1.71
CA ILE A 45 32.10 -6.91 -0.83
C ILE A 45 33.32 -7.40 -1.65
N ARG A 46 33.13 -8.37 -2.56
CA ARG A 46 34.22 -9.01 -3.30
C ARG A 46 35.00 -8.07 -4.22
N ARG A 47 34.29 -7.11 -4.85
CA ARG A 47 34.94 -6.16 -5.75
C ARG A 47 35.44 -4.90 -5.01
N ALA A 48 35.38 -4.89 -3.68
CA ALA A 48 35.75 -3.74 -2.84
C ALA A 48 35.10 -2.41 -3.32
N LEU A 49 33.89 -2.50 -3.86
CA LEU A 49 33.13 -1.35 -4.39
C LEU A 49 32.79 -0.35 -3.29
N TRP A 50 32.79 -0.81 -2.04
CA TRP A 50 32.62 0.03 -0.86
C TRP A 50 33.71 1.11 -0.71
N ARG A 51 34.86 0.95 -1.35
CA ARG A 51 35.93 1.97 -1.38
C ARG A 51 35.61 3.16 -2.31
N ARG A 52 34.64 2.99 -3.21
CA ARG A 52 34.22 4.04 -4.16
C ARG A 52 32.87 4.58 -3.70
N PHE A 53 32.89 5.73 -3.02
CA PHE A 53 31.70 6.33 -2.39
C PHE A 53 30.46 6.41 -3.31
N PRO A 54 30.55 6.85 -4.58
CA PRO A 54 29.36 6.90 -5.44
C PRO A 54 28.76 5.52 -5.72
N ILE A 55 29.60 4.50 -5.88
CA ILE A 55 29.16 3.13 -6.16
C ILE A 55 28.54 2.51 -4.90
N LEU A 56 29.16 2.76 -3.74
CA LEU A 56 28.62 2.34 -2.45
C LEU A 56 27.25 2.94 -2.20
N LEU A 57 27.09 4.24 -2.45
CA LEU A 57 25.83 4.94 -2.25
C LEU A 57 24.72 4.35 -3.15
N PHE A 58 25.02 4.13 -4.43
CA PHE A 58 24.06 3.55 -5.38
C PHE A 58 23.62 2.13 -5.00
N HIS A 59 24.56 1.23 -4.73
CA HIS A 59 24.22 -0.16 -4.38
C HIS A 59 23.67 -0.27 -2.96
N GLY A 60 24.15 0.57 -2.05
CA GLY A 60 23.66 0.63 -0.68
C GLY A 60 22.20 1.13 -0.62
N SER A 61 21.84 2.15 -1.38
CA SER A 61 20.45 2.63 -1.45
C SER A 61 19.51 1.54 -2.00
N LEU A 62 19.94 0.78 -3.00
CA LEU A 62 19.15 -0.34 -3.52
C LEU A 62 18.90 -1.41 -2.45
N LEU A 63 19.93 -1.77 -1.65
CA LEU A 63 19.78 -2.72 -0.56
C LEU A 63 18.84 -2.19 0.53
N VAL A 64 18.92 -0.91 0.87
CA VAL A 64 18.00 -0.29 1.84
C VAL A 64 16.55 -0.32 1.33
N ILE A 65 16.34 -0.03 0.05
CA ILE A 65 15.01 -0.12 -0.58
C ILE A 65 14.47 -1.56 -0.50
N LEU A 66 15.30 -2.57 -0.81
CA LEU A 66 14.89 -3.97 -0.74
C LEU A 66 14.56 -4.42 0.69
N VAL A 67 15.34 -3.98 1.68
CA VAL A 67 15.05 -4.25 3.09
C VAL A 67 13.72 -3.57 3.49
N GLY A 68 13.51 -2.30 3.12
CA GLY A 68 12.25 -1.60 3.37
C GLY A 68 11.05 -2.30 2.72
N ALA A 69 11.20 -2.74 1.48
CA ALA A 69 10.17 -3.51 0.77
C ALA A 69 9.86 -4.84 1.49
N MET A 70 10.87 -5.53 2.01
CA MET A 70 10.70 -6.77 2.77
C MET A 70 9.96 -6.54 4.09
N ILE A 71 10.28 -5.47 4.82
CA ILE A 71 9.57 -5.08 6.04
C ILE A 71 8.11 -4.78 5.75
N THR A 72 7.84 -4.00 4.70
CA THR A 72 6.47 -3.69 4.27
C THR A 72 5.72 -4.95 3.87
N PHE A 73 6.35 -5.83 3.10
CA PHE A 73 5.76 -7.09 2.65
C PHE A 73 5.35 -7.99 3.82
N THR A 74 6.16 -8.08 4.87
CA THR A 74 5.90 -8.94 6.02
C THR A 74 5.00 -8.31 7.08
N GLY A 75 4.98 -6.98 7.17
CA GLY A 75 4.30 -6.25 8.25
C GLY A 75 3.01 -5.53 7.84
N SER A 76 2.79 -5.28 6.54
CA SER A 76 1.58 -4.58 6.11
C SER A 76 0.37 -5.49 6.06
N LYS A 77 -0.76 -4.96 6.51
CA LYS A 77 -2.07 -5.57 6.34
C LYS A 77 -2.89 -4.68 5.41
N LYS A 78 -3.48 -5.29 4.39
CA LYS A 78 -4.35 -4.60 3.44
C LYS A 78 -5.78 -5.06 3.64
N GLY A 79 -6.72 -4.14 3.57
CA GLY A 79 -8.11 -4.46 3.73
C GLY A 79 -9.03 -3.32 3.31
N TYR A 80 -10.32 -3.60 3.37
CA TYR A 80 -11.37 -2.65 3.03
C TYR A 80 -12.25 -2.40 4.24
N VAL A 81 -12.60 -1.14 4.43
CA VAL A 81 -13.59 -0.72 5.42
C VAL A 81 -14.83 -0.27 4.65
N HIS A 82 -15.95 -0.94 4.89
CA HIS A 82 -17.23 -0.52 4.35
C HIS A 82 -17.85 0.53 5.28
N LEU A 83 -17.79 1.77 4.88
CA LEU A 83 -18.35 2.88 5.64
C LEU A 83 -19.76 3.18 5.18
N LEU A 84 -20.71 3.06 6.10
CA LEU A 84 -22.08 3.54 5.91
C LEU A 84 -22.24 4.90 6.60
N PRO A 85 -22.94 5.87 5.99
CA PRO A 85 -23.16 7.17 6.60
C PRO A 85 -23.79 7.05 8.00
N GLY A 86 -23.17 7.70 8.98
CA GLY A 86 -23.60 7.70 10.37
C GLY A 86 -23.22 6.45 11.20
N VAL A 87 -22.59 5.45 10.61
CA VAL A 87 -22.15 4.24 11.31
C VAL A 87 -20.65 4.29 11.58
N THR A 88 -20.27 4.03 12.84
CA THR A 88 -18.88 3.96 13.24
C THR A 88 -18.31 2.58 12.93
N ALA A 89 -17.19 2.52 12.24
CA ALA A 89 -16.43 1.30 11.96
C ALA A 89 -15.15 1.28 12.81
N GLY A 90 -14.91 0.18 13.50
CA GLY A 90 -13.69 -0.08 14.30
C GLY A 90 -12.93 -1.31 13.81
N SER A 91 -13.38 -1.91 12.70
CA SER A 91 -12.78 -3.09 12.09
C SER A 91 -12.69 -2.95 10.58
N PHE A 92 -11.83 -3.72 9.97
CA PHE A 92 -11.68 -3.81 8.51
C PHE A 92 -11.63 -5.26 8.07
N GLN A 93 -12.05 -5.51 6.84
CA GLN A 93 -11.96 -6.82 6.24
C GLN A 93 -10.62 -6.96 5.50
N GLU A 94 -9.78 -7.89 5.94
CA GLU A 94 -8.49 -8.15 5.35
C GLU A 94 -8.64 -8.77 3.95
N SER A 95 -7.99 -8.18 2.95
CA SER A 95 -8.13 -8.60 1.54
C SER A 95 -7.63 -10.01 1.27
N GLU A 96 -6.62 -10.48 1.99
CA GLU A 96 -6.00 -11.78 1.74
C GLU A 96 -6.76 -12.92 2.43
N SER A 97 -7.12 -12.73 3.68
CA SER A 97 -7.75 -13.77 4.51
C SER A 97 -9.27 -13.71 4.54
N GLY A 98 -9.85 -12.57 4.12
CA GLY A 98 -11.27 -12.27 4.28
C GLY A 98 -11.71 -12.15 5.76
N ARG A 99 -10.77 -12.18 6.69
CA ARG A 99 -11.04 -12.07 8.13
C ARG A 99 -11.23 -10.61 8.52
N GLU A 100 -12.07 -10.42 9.51
CA GLU A 100 -12.24 -9.14 10.16
C GLU A 100 -11.08 -8.91 11.15
N ALA A 101 -10.44 -7.75 11.06
CA ALA A 101 -9.36 -7.34 11.95
C ALA A 101 -9.69 -5.96 12.54
N ASP A 102 -9.34 -5.76 13.80
CA ASP A 102 -9.60 -4.50 14.49
C ASP A 102 -8.68 -3.39 14.00
N LEU A 103 -9.25 -2.21 13.83
CA LEU A 103 -8.49 -0.97 13.60
C LEU A 103 -8.01 -0.40 14.95
N PRO A 104 -6.82 0.18 15.00
CA PRO A 104 -6.35 0.88 16.20
C PRO A 104 -7.05 2.23 16.43
N PHE A 105 -8.07 2.57 15.65
CA PHE A 105 -8.90 3.77 15.74
C PHE A 105 -10.30 3.45 15.24
N THR A 106 -11.25 4.34 15.54
CA THR A 106 -12.60 4.25 14.96
C THR A 106 -12.80 5.33 13.93
N ILE A 107 -13.53 5.01 12.87
CA ILE A 107 -13.84 5.92 11.77
C ILE A 107 -15.35 5.90 11.49
N GLN A 108 -15.92 7.05 11.21
CA GLN A 108 -17.30 7.22 10.83
C GLN A 108 -17.37 8.08 9.57
N LEU A 109 -18.20 7.69 8.62
CA LEU A 109 -18.53 8.51 7.47
C LEU A 109 -19.70 9.43 7.84
N ASP A 110 -19.46 10.73 7.87
CA ASP A 110 -20.52 11.71 8.17
C ASP A 110 -21.37 11.98 6.93
N SER A 111 -20.71 12.23 5.79
CA SER A 111 -21.39 12.42 4.52
C SER A 111 -20.48 12.11 3.33
N PHE A 112 -21.12 11.78 2.21
CA PHE A 112 -20.44 11.53 0.94
C PHE A 112 -21.10 12.38 -0.14
N ARG A 113 -20.30 13.08 -0.95
CA ARG A 113 -20.78 13.92 -2.03
C ARG A 113 -19.95 13.72 -3.29
N ILE A 114 -20.61 13.67 -4.43
CA ILE A 114 -19.99 13.69 -5.74
C ILE A 114 -20.09 15.13 -6.29
N ALA A 115 -18.97 15.72 -6.63
CA ALA A 115 -18.91 16.96 -7.37
C ALA A 115 -18.86 16.65 -8.87
N TYR A 116 -19.63 17.37 -9.67
CA TYR A 116 -19.69 17.19 -11.13
C TYR A 116 -19.06 18.37 -11.85
N TYR A 117 -18.52 18.14 -13.03
CA TYR A 117 -18.09 19.24 -13.89
C TYR A 117 -19.29 20.12 -14.29
N PRO A 118 -19.16 21.46 -14.32
CA PRO A 118 -20.25 22.36 -14.66
C PRO A 118 -20.92 21.99 -15.99
N GLY A 119 -22.25 21.78 -15.96
CA GLY A 119 -23.03 21.46 -17.15
C GLY A 119 -22.92 20.02 -17.65
N THR A 120 -22.35 19.10 -16.88
CA THR A 120 -22.21 17.70 -17.25
C THR A 120 -22.61 16.77 -16.09
N GLU A 121 -22.87 15.49 -16.39
CA GLU A 121 -23.03 14.42 -15.38
C GLU A 121 -21.71 13.67 -15.10
N ALA A 122 -20.58 14.15 -15.66
CA ALA A 122 -19.29 13.56 -15.41
C ALA A 122 -18.79 13.95 -14.01
N PRO A 123 -18.43 12.97 -13.15
CA PRO A 123 -17.92 13.25 -11.81
C PRO A 123 -16.55 13.92 -11.89
N ALA A 124 -16.41 15.05 -11.21
CA ALA A 124 -15.16 15.81 -11.09
C ALA A 124 -14.38 15.42 -9.84
N ASP A 125 -15.07 15.14 -8.73
CA ASP A 125 -14.44 14.77 -7.47
C ASP A 125 -15.41 13.96 -6.59
N TYR A 126 -14.83 13.09 -5.75
CA TYR A 126 -15.54 12.32 -4.74
C TYR A 126 -15.09 12.79 -3.37
N ILE A 127 -16.00 13.38 -2.62
CA ILE A 127 -15.73 14.06 -1.37
C ILE A 127 -16.40 13.29 -0.22
N SER A 128 -15.57 12.79 0.70
CA SER A 128 -16.01 12.13 1.92
C SER A 128 -15.68 13.01 3.12
N TYR A 129 -16.65 13.24 3.98
CA TYR A 129 -16.46 13.86 5.28
C TYR A 129 -16.43 12.75 6.31
N ILE A 130 -15.35 12.64 7.05
CA ILE A 130 -15.13 11.60 8.04
C ILE A 130 -14.84 12.18 9.41
N THR A 131 -15.28 11.47 10.42
CA THR A 131 -14.90 11.69 11.81
C THR A 131 -14.12 10.49 12.30
N TYR A 132 -12.95 10.71 12.90
CA TYR A 132 -12.17 9.62 13.49
C TYR A 132 -11.80 9.91 14.93
N SER A 133 -11.63 8.84 15.71
CA SER A 133 -11.24 8.89 17.12
C SER A 133 -10.08 7.92 17.38
N LEU A 134 -9.02 8.43 18.00
CA LEU A 134 -7.86 7.64 18.40
C LEU A 134 -8.09 6.99 19.77
N PRO A 135 -7.59 5.77 20.03
CA PRO A 135 -7.69 5.12 21.33
C PRO A 135 -6.96 5.94 22.41
N GLY A 136 -7.65 6.22 23.49
CA GLY A 136 -7.13 7.04 24.60
C GLY A 136 -7.47 8.52 24.54
N GLN A 137 -8.01 9.01 23.46
CA GLN A 137 -8.51 10.40 23.29
C GLN A 137 -10.02 10.40 23.03
N LYS A 138 -10.81 9.94 24.02
CA LYS A 138 -12.26 9.80 23.87
C LYS A 138 -13.01 11.11 23.54
N ASP A 139 -12.38 12.25 23.75
CA ASP A 139 -13.02 13.57 23.60
C ASP A 139 -12.50 14.38 22.41
N VAL A 140 -11.56 13.85 21.61
CA VAL A 140 -11.04 14.54 20.42
C VAL A 140 -11.54 13.83 19.17
N LEU A 141 -12.69 14.26 18.69
CA LEU A 141 -13.19 13.92 17.36
C LEU A 141 -12.51 14.81 16.34
N SER A 142 -11.73 14.24 15.46
CA SER A 142 -11.16 14.97 14.34
C SER A 142 -12.04 14.79 13.12
N HIS A 143 -12.46 15.92 12.53
CA HIS A 143 -13.28 15.95 11.32
C HIS A 143 -12.38 16.28 10.14
N GLU A 144 -12.35 15.41 9.15
CA GLU A 144 -11.50 15.57 7.96
C GLU A 144 -12.30 15.40 6.67
N GLN A 145 -11.87 16.14 5.65
CA GLN A 145 -12.39 16.02 4.30
C GLN A 145 -11.39 15.28 3.44
N ILE A 146 -11.79 14.16 2.89
CA ILE A 146 -10.99 13.38 1.93
C ILE A 146 -11.59 13.56 0.54
N SER A 147 -10.74 13.84 -0.45
CA SER A 147 -11.13 13.88 -1.84
C SER A 147 -10.09 13.16 -2.71
N MET A 148 -10.40 12.91 -4.00
CA MET A 148 -9.50 12.19 -4.90
C MET A 148 -8.08 12.76 -4.94
N ASN A 149 -7.94 14.09 -4.81
CA ASN A 149 -6.65 14.79 -4.89
C ASN A 149 -6.18 15.36 -3.54
N ARG A 150 -6.92 15.10 -2.48
CA ARG A 150 -6.61 15.56 -1.13
C ARG A 150 -6.77 14.40 -0.15
N ILE A 151 -5.66 13.76 0.10
CA ILE A 151 -5.51 12.67 1.09
C ILE A 151 -4.98 13.32 2.38
N PHE A 152 -5.20 12.69 3.52
CA PHE A 152 -4.68 13.16 4.81
C PHE A 152 -3.25 13.69 4.73
#